data_4631b25cf6724e04c752630b06762966
#
_entry.id   4631b25cf6724e04c752630b06762966
#
_cell.length_a   1.000
_cell.length_b   1.000
_cell.length_c   1.000
_cell.angle_alpha   90.00
_cell.angle_beta   90.00
_cell.angle_gamma   90.00
#
_symmetry.space_group_name_H-M   'P 1'
#
loop_
_entity.id
_entity.type
_entity.pdbx_description
1 polymer ?
#
loop_
_entity_poly.entity_id
_entity_poly.type
_entity_poly.pdbx_seq_one_letter_code
_entity_poly.pdbx_strand_id
1 'polypeptide(L)'
;MKIIKKIMFLSIIITTISTYVHADLPNPGMIIDPERTAIVITDPQNDFLSPKGVTWGVVGKSVKKNNTVENIEQLFKAAKENNLPVFVSPHYYYKHDHKWKFEGALEVLMHKIGMFNRKGALTTEDFKDSGADWLKRYKPYIEDGKTVVTSPHKLYGPETNDLVLQLRKQGIDKVILAGMSANLCTESHMRELIEQGFEVAVVTDATAAAQVLEGDGYEAAVVN
;
A
#
# COMPACT_ATOMS: atom_id res chain seq x y z
N MET A 1 -12.32 -81.23 17.75
CA MET A 1 -10.98 -80.64 17.67
C MET A 1 -11.13 -79.33 16.85
N LYS A 2 -11.30 -78.15 17.52
CA LYS A 2 -11.54 -76.85 16.86
C LYS A 2 -10.21 -76.12 16.78
N ILE A 3 -9.70 -75.88 15.58
CA ILE A 3 -8.52 -75.07 15.32
C ILE A 3 -8.92 -73.64 15.19
N ILE A 4 -8.58 -72.81 16.19
CA ILE A 4 -8.74 -71.36 16.18
C ILE A 4 -7.55 -70.76 15.46
N LYS A 5 -7.76 -70.26 14.25
CA LYS A 5 -6.75 -69.43 13.55
C LYS A 5 -6.73 -68.03 14.16
N LYS A 6 -5.64 -67.66 14.83
CA LYS A 6 -5.31 -66.28 15.23
C LYS A 6 -4.92 -65.50 14.00
N ILE A 7 -5.76 -64.58 13.60
CA ILE A 7 -5.40 -63.52 12.60
C ILE A 7 -4.74 -62.40 13.35
N MET A 8 -3.44 -62.21 13.10
CA MET A 8 -2.64 -61.14 13.63
C MET A 8 -2.82 -59.92 12.68
N PHE A 9 -3.56 -58.89 13.13
CA PHE A 9 -3.63 -57.62 12.42
C PHE A 9 -2.34 -56.85 12.66
N LEU A 10 -1.54 -56.71 11.62
CA LEU A 10 -0.37 -55.83 11.60
C LEU A 10 -0.84 -54.41 11.23
N SER A 11 -1.03 -53.55 12.21
CA SER A 11 -1.32 -52.12 11.99
C SER A 11 -0.06 -51.44 11.51
N ILE A 12 0.00 -51.14 10.24
CA ILE A 12 1.05 -50.27 9.68
C ILE A 12 0.63 -48.81 10.02
N ILE A 13 1.32 -48.22 10.97
CA ILE A 13 1.22 -46.79 11.24
C ILE A 13 2.02 -46.06 10.15
N ILE A 14 1.35 -45.55 9.14
CA ILE A 14 1.95 -44.64 8.17
C ILE A 14 2.06 -43.26 8.84
N THR A 15 3.24 -42.96 9.35
CA THR A 15 3.57 -41.61 9.80
C THR A 15 3.82 -40.77 8.56
N THR A 16 2.84 -39.98 8.15
CA THR A 16 3.02 -38.94 7.14
C THR A 16 3.90 -37.84 7.75
N ILE A 17 5.17 -37.84 7.39
CA ILE A 17 6.05 -36.72 7.69
C ILE A 17 5.61 -35.59 6.75
N SER A 18 4.84 -34.64 7.27
CA SER A 18 4.55 -33.39 6.57
C SER A 18 5.85 -32.58 6.56
N THR A 19 6.60 -32.65 5.48
CA THR A 19 7.70 -31.73 5.24
C THR A 19 7.09 -30.37 4.92
N TYR A 20 7.11 -29.46 5.86
CA TYR A 20 6.87 -28.04 5.56
C TYR A 20 8.02 -27.60 4.64
N VAL A 21 7.72 -27.38 3.37
CA VAL A 21 8.63 -26.72 2.46
C VAL A 21 8.66 -25.23 2.91
N HIS A 22 9.65 -24.87 3.70
CA HIS A 22 10.04 -23.49 3.84
C HIS A 22 10.70 -23.10 2.51
N ALA A 23 9.93 -22.52 1.62
CA ALA A 23 10.49 -21.89 0.43
C ALA A 23 10.92 -20.47 0.85
N ASP A 24 12.19 -20.28 1.14
CA ASP A 24 12.76 -18.93 1.20
C ASP A 24 12.66 -18.35 -0.21
N LEU A 25 11.82 -17.31 -0.35
CA LEU A 25 11.72 -16.61 -1.63
C LEU A 25 13.06 -15.93 -1.93
N PRO A 26 13.55 -16.01 -3.17
CA PRO A 26 14.78 -15.33 -3.53
C PRO A 26 14.57 -13.81 -3.40
N ASN A 27 15.57 -13.13 -2.85
CA ASN A 27 15.61 -11.68 -2.81
C ASN A 27 16.60 -11.20 -3.89
N PRO A 28 16.13 -10.82 -5.09
CA PRO A 28 16.99 -10.42 -6.19
C PRO A 28 17.70 -9.10 -5.94
N GLY A 29 17.19 -8.29 -4.98
CA GLY A 29 17.62 -6.91 -4.80
C GLY A 29 17.22 -6.00 -5.96
N MET A 30 17.36 -4.69 -5.78
CA MET A 30 17.17 -3.69 -6.83
C MET A 30 18.43 -2.83 -6.93
N ILE A 31 19.00 -2.72 -8.11
CA ILE A 31 20.07 -1.75 -8.39
C ILE A 31 19.41 -0.40 -8.67
N ILE A 32 19.68 0.59 -7.83
CA ILE A 32 19.16 1.94 -8.00
C ILE A 32 19.98 2.64 -9.10
N ASP A 33 19.30 3.02 -10.18
CA ASP A 33 19.80 3.84 -11.25
C ASP A 33 19.06 5.19 -11.19
N PRO A 34 19.70 6.30 -10.81
CA PRO A 34 19.01 7.58 -10.62
C PRO A 34 18.27 8.11 -11.84
N GLU A 35 18.70 7.74 -13.06
CA GLU A 35 18.04 8.19 -14.30
C GLU A 35 16.76 7.40 -14.61
N ARG A 36 16.59 6.22 -14.01
CA ARG A 36 15.49 5.29 -14.27
C ARG A 36 14.65 4.94 -13.05
N THR A 37 15.06 5.42 -11.86
CA THR A 37 14.40 5.09 -10.58
C THR A 37 13.62 6.28 -10.05
N ALA A 38 12.39 6.05 -9.59
CA ALA A 38 11.58 7.03 -8.89
C ALA A 38 11.08 6.49 -7.54
N ILE A 39 10.80 7.41 -6.61
CA ILE A 39 10.05 7.09 -5.40
C ILE A 39 8.58 7.38 -5.64
N VAL A 40 7.72 6.41 -5.35
CA VAL A 40 6.26 6.54 -5.41
C VAL A 40 5.71 6.40 -4.00
N ILE A 41 4.93 7.39 -3.56
CA ILE A 41 4.26 7.39 -2.26
C ILE A 41 2.74 7.37 -2.48
N THR A 42 2.09 6.31 -2.02
CA THR A 42 0.63 6.20 -2.03
C THR A 42 0.02 6.82 -0.79
N ASP A 43 -1.03 7.58 -0.93
CA ASP A 43 -1.90 8.11 0.12
C ASP A 43 -1.17 8.73 1.34
N PRO A 44 -0.23 9.68 1.15
CA PRO A 44 0.46 10.34 2.27
C PRO A 44 -0.43 11.35 3.00
N GLN A 45 -1.69 10.99 3.24
CA GLN A 45 -2.79 11.86 3.62
C GLN A 45 -3.16 11.70 5.09
N ASN A 46 -3.78 12.75 5.65
CA ASN A 46 -4.14 12.83 7.06
C ASN A 46 -5.06 11.70 7.53
N ASP A 47 -6.00 11.24 6.69
CA ASP A 47 -6.94 10.19 7.08
C ASP A 47 -6.24 8.88 7.49
N PHE A 48 -5.07 8.57 6.91
CA PHE A 48 -4.26 7.45 7.32
C PHE A 48 -3.22 7.79 8.39
N LEU A 49 -2.51 8.91 8.22
CA LEU A 49 -1.23 9.14 8.90
C LEU A 49 -1.31 10.13 10.07
N SER A 50 -2.45 10.82 10.22
CA SER A 50 -2.70 11.72 11.35
C SER A 50 -3.44 11.00 12.49
N PRO A 51 -3.07 11.24 13.77
CA PRO A 51 -3.88 10.79 14.90
C PRO A 51 -5.34 11.29 14.90
N LYS A 52 -5.65 12.29 14.07
CA LYS A 52 -6.99 12.83 13.87
C LYS A 52 -7.70 12.25 12.64
N GLY A 53 -7.00 11.42 11.84
CA GLY A 53 -7.56 10.80 10.64
C GLY A 53 -8.66 9.80 10.97
N VAL A 54 -9.65 9.67 10.09
CA VAL A 54 -10.83 8.83 10.33
C VAL A 54 -10.50 7.34 10.45
N THR A 55 -9.37 6.90 9.92
CA THR A 55 -8.93 5.49 10.01
C THR A 55 -7.93 5.23 11.13
N TRP A 56 -7.49 6.27 11.86
CA TRP A 56 -6.44 6.13 12.88
C TRP A 56 -6.72 5.04 13.92
N GLY A 57 -7.99 4.85 14.28
CA GLY A 57 -8.39 3.82 15.25
C GLY A 57 -7.98 2.41 14.84
N VAL A 58 -7.88 2.12 13.54
CA VAL A 58 -7.52 0.80 13.00
C VAL A 58 -6.10 0.73 12.43
N VAL A 59 -5.53 1.84 11.94
CA VAL A 59 -4.18 1.84 11.36
C VAL A 59 -3.09 2.35 12.30
N GLY A 60 -3.44 3.18 13.27
CA GLY A 60 -2.48 3.94 14.07
C GLY A 60 -1.48 3.09 14.87
N LYS A 61 -1.87 1.88 15.28
CA LYS A 61 -0.96 0.95 15.96
C LYS A 61 0.12 0.44 15.00
N SER A 62 -0.27 0.04 13.78
CA SER A 62 0.65 -0.40 12.73
C SER A 62 1.57 0.73 12.28
N VAL A 63 1.03 1.94 12.02
CA VAL A 63 1.79 3.14 11.67
C VAL A 63 2.88 3.45 12.70
N LYS A 64 2.55 3.37 14.00
CA LYS A 64 3.52 3.60 15.08
C LYS A 64 4.54 2.47 15.19
N LYS A 65 4.11 1.21 15.10
CA LYS A 65 4.99 0.03 15.18
C LYS A 65 6.10 0.09 14.15
N ASN A 66 5.75 0.50 12.92
CA ASN A 66 6.67 0.53 11.79
C ASN A 66 7.41 1.87 11.63
N ASN A 67 7.13 2.88 12.46
CA ASN A 67 7.61 4.26 12.27
C ASN A 67 7.30 4.81 10.87
N THR A 68 6.17 4.40 10.29
CA THR A 68 5.81 4.66 8.88
C THR A 68 5.90 6.14 8.52
N VAL A 69 5.44 7.02 9.41
CA VAL A 69 5.47 8.47 9.17
C VAL A 69 6.89 9.01 9.06
N GLU A 70 7.76 8.59 9.96
CA GLU A 70 9.17 8.98 9.96
C GLU A 70 9.91 8.41 8.75
N ASN A 71 9.66 7.16 8.41
CA ASN A 71 10.32 6.47 7.31
C ASN A 71 9.91 7.04 5.94
N ILE A 72 8.64 7.36 5.73
CA ILE A 72 8.19 8.09 4.53
C ILE A 72 8.90 9.46 4.43
N GLU A 73 9.05 10.19 5.54
CA GLU A 73 9.81 11.46 5.50
C GLU A 73 11.27 11.26 5.13
N GLN A 74 11.91 10.18 5.62
CA GLN A 74 13.28 9.85 5.22
C GLN A 74 13.38 9.53 3.72
N LEU A 75 12.39 8.87 3.13
CA LEU A 75 12.34 8.64 1.68
C LEU A 75 12.25 9.96 0.91
N PHE A 76 11.43 10.92 1.32
CA PHE A 76 11.39 12.24 0.70
C PHE A 76 12.73 12.96 0.81
N LYS A 77 13.41 12.90 1.96
CA LYS A 77 14.76 13.48 2.15
C LYS A 77 15.79 12.83 1.26
N ALA A 78 15.84 11.49 1.26
CA ALA A 78 16.76 10.72 0.43
C ALA A 78 16.55 11.00 -1.06
N ALA A 79 15.30 11.09 -1.51
CA ALA A 79 14.98 11.48 -2.89
C ALA A 79 15.58 12.85 -3.25
N LYS A 80 15.40 13.83 -2.38
CA LYS A 80 15.89 15.19 -2.59
C LYS A 80 17.43 15.26 -2.61
N GLU A 81 18.09 14.54 -1.70
CA GLU A 81 19.55 14.47 -1.59
C GLU A 81 20.19 13.77 -2.80
N ASN A 82 19.50 12.78 -3.38
CA ASN A 82 20.01 11.99 -4.50
C ASN A 82 19.38 12.37 -5.86
N ASN A 83 18.60 13.46 -5.91
CA ASN A 83 17.91 13.93 -7.11
C ASN A 83 17.01 12.87 -7.77
N LEU A 84 16.43 11.97 -6.99
CA LEU A 84 15.44 11.01 -7.48
C LEU A 84 14.09 11.71 -7.67
N PRO A 85 13.39 11.49 -8.78
CA PRO A 85 12.04 12.00 -8.95
C PRO A 85 11.07 11.34 -7.97
N VAL A 86 10.15 12.15 -7.46
CA VAL A 86 9.11 11.71 -6.53
C VAL A 86 7.74 11.85 -7.16
N PHE A 87 6.94 10.82 -7.03
CA PHE A 87 5.53 10.79 -7.43
C PHE A 87 4.66 10.50 -6.22
N VAL A 88 3.57 11.22 -6.10
CA VAL A 88 2.53 10.97 -5.09
C VAL A 88 1.26 10.55 -5.81
N SER A 89 0.75 9.38 -5.43
CA SER A 89 -0.51 8.84 -5.94
C SER A 89 -1.57 8.98 -4.84
N PRO A 90 -2.43 10.02 -4.90
CA PRO A 90 -3.39 10.30 -3.85
C PRO A 90 -4.70 9.57 -4.06
N HIS A 91 -5.46 9.39 -3.00
CA HIS A 91 -6.83 8.93 -3.01
C HIS A 91 -7.79 10.07 -2.71
N TYR A 92 -8.71 10.38 -3.61
CA TYR A 92 -9.75 11.37 -3.37
C TYR A 92 -11.10 10.85 -3.82
N TYR A 93 -12.12 11.06 -2.97
CA TYR A 93 -13.52 10.92 -3.33
C TYR A 93 -14.15 12.30 -3.49
N TYR A 94 -14.74 12.53 -4.67
CA TYR A 94 -15.57 13.69 -4.96
C TYR A 94 -17.04 13.35 -4.75
N LYS A 95 -17.90 14.34 -4.76
CA LYS A 95 -19.34 14.15 -4.55
C LYS A 95 -19.97 13.12 -5.50
N HIS A 96 -19.46 13.02 -6.73
CA HIS A 96 -19.95 12.07 -7.73
C HIS A 96 -19.36 10.65 -7.58
N ASP A 97 -18.34 10.47 -6.76
CA ASP A 97 -17.75 9.17 -6.46
C ASP A 97 -18.52 8.38 -5.38
N HIS A 98 -19.55 8.99 -4.80
CA HIS A 98 -20.39 8.34 -3.80
C HIS A 98 -21.60 7.66 -4.42
N LYS A 99 -22.16 6.66 -3.73
CA LYS A 99 -23.37 5.94 -4.14
C LYS A 99 -23.20 5.19 -5.47
N TRP A 100 -22.11 4.47 -5.59
CA TRP A 100 -21.95 3.58 -6.72
C TRP A 100 -23.02 2.49 -6.70
N LYS A 101 -23.42 2.03 -7.87
CA LYS A 101 -24.43 0.97 -8.00
C LYS A 101 -23.98 -0.38 -7.42
N PHE A 102 -22.66 -0.63 -7.46
CA PHE A 102 -22.02 -1.88 -7.04
C PHE A 102 -20.80 -1.59 -6.18
N GLU A 103 -21.01 -1.01 -5.01
CA GLU A 103 -19.97 -0.80 -4.01
C GLU A 103 -19.65 -2.10 -3.27
N GLY A 104 -18.37 -2.36 -3.00
CA GLY A 104 -17.94 -3.35 -2.02
C GLY A 104 -18.13 -2.84 -0.60
N ALA A 105 -18.05 -3.73 0.38
CA ALA A 105 -18.26 -3.38 1.78
C ALA A 105 -17.29 -2.31 2.28
N LEU A 106 -16.04 -2.33 1.80
CA LEU A 106 -15.01 -1.36 2.21
C LEU A 106 -15.26 0.01 1.60
N GLU A 107 -15.66 0.11 0.33
CA GLU A 107 -16.00 1.37 -0.31
C GLU A 107 -17.22 2.03 0.36
N VAL A 108 -18.24 1.24 0.68
CA VAL A 108 -19.40 1.74 1.47
C VAL A 108 -18.94 2.31 2.81
N LEU A 109 -18.01 1.64 3.50
CA LEU A 109 -17.48 2.12 4.77
C LEU A 109 -16.69 3.42 4.58
N MET A 110 -15.78 3.47 3.62
CA MET A 110 -14.95 4.67 3.34
C MET A 110 -15.83 5.88 3.02
N HIS A 111 -16.85 5.71 2.18
CA HIS A 111 -17.80 6.76 1.87
C HIS A 111 -18.61 7.22 3.10
N LYS A 112 -19.04 6.25 3.93
CA LYS A 112 -19.82 6.53 5.15
C LYS A 112 -19.04 7.33 6.20
N ILE A 113 -17.75 7.03 6.37
CA ILE A 113 -16.91 7.76 7.33
C ILE A 113 -16.30 9.04 6.75
N GLY A 114 -16.56 9.33 5.49
CA GLY A 114 -16.06 10.54 4.81
C GLY A 114 -14.55 10.51 4.50
N MET A 115 -13.96 9.32 4.39
CA MET A 115 -12.54 9.16 4.11
C MET A 115 -12.17 9.79 2.76
N PHE A 116 -11.09 10.57 2.73
CA PHE A 116 -10.55 11.25 1.54
C PHE A 116 -11.52 12.15 0.78
N ASN A 117 -12.59 12.60 1.45
CA ASN A 117 -13.59 13.44 0.80
C ASN A 117 -13.01 14.80 0.37
N ARG A 118 -13.33 15.18 -0.86
CA ARG A 118 -13.11 16.52 -1.42
C ARG A 118 -14.36 17.03 -2.09
N LYS A 119 -14.58 18.36 -2.05
CA LYS A 119 -15.74 19.02 -2.69
C LYS A 119 -15.75 18.84 -4.20
N GLY A 120 -14.58 18.86 -4.84
CA GLY A 120 -14.44 18.67 -6.28
C GLY A 120 -13.01 18.79 -6.75
N ALA A 121 -12.76 18.38 -7.99
CA ALA A 121 -11.43 18.39 -8.59
C ALA A 121 -10.88 19.81 -8.81
N LEU A 122 -11.75 20.77 -9.08
CA LEU A 122 -11.39 22.15 -9.45
C LEU A 122 -11.47 23.13 -8.28
N THR A 123 -11.61 22.66 -7.04
CA THR A 123 -11.69 23.50 -5.86
C THR A 123 -10.83 22.97 -4.73
N THR A 124 -10.20 23.88 -3.97
CA THR A 124 -9.48 23.59 -2.73
C THR A 124 -10.29 23.94 -1.48
N GLU A 125 -11.56 24.27 -1.67
CA GLU A 125 -12.47 24.58 -0.56
C GLU A 125 -12.56 23.38 0.39
N ASP A 126 -12.42 23.62 1.70
CA ASP A 126 -12.39 22.65 2.79
C ASP A 126 -11.30 21.53 2.64
N PHE A 127 -10.32 21.72 1.75
CA PHE A 127 -9.23 20.76 1.59
C PHE A 127 -8.15 20.91 2.66
N LYS A 128 -7.77 22.16 2.95
CA LYS A 128 -6.70 22.45 3.91
C LYS A 128 -7.00 21.84 5.28
N ASP A 129 -6.03 21.07 5.80
CA ASP A 129 -6.08 20.38 7.09
C ASP A 129 -7.22 19.33 7.21
N SER A 130 -7.90 19.00 6.09
CA SER A 130 -8.87 17.90 6.03
C SER A 130 -8.20 16.53 6.10
N GLY A 131 -9.00 15.46 6.19
CA GLY A 131 -8.51 14.08 6.09
C GLY A 131 -7.84 13.79 4.75
N ALA A 132 -8.34 14.41 3.68
CA ALA A 132 -7.81 14.28 2.32
C ALA A 132 -6.50 15.07 2.07
N ASP A 133 -6.18 16.06 2.91
CA ASP A 133 -4.94 16.85 2.78
C ASP A 133 -3.70 16.05 3.19
N TRP A 134 -2.56 16.48 2.71
CA TRP A 134 -1.27 15.88 3.04
C TRP A 134 -0.97 15.95 4.53
N LEU A 135 -0.31 14.94 5.07
CA LEU A 135 0.25 15.07 6.42
C LEU A 135 1.17 16.29 6.45
N LYS A 136 0.96 17.20 7.42
CA LYS A 136 1.62 18.51 7.48
C LYS A 136 3.13 18.46 7.28
N ARG A 137 3.80 17.43 7.83
CA ARG A 137 5.25 17.28 7.73
C ARG A 137 5.75 16.94 6.33
N TYR A 138 4.86 16.43 5.43
CA TYR A 138 5.23 16.10 4.05
C TYR A 138 5.00 17.25 3.07
N LYS A 139 4.22 18.27 3.44
CA LYS A 139 3.92 19.42 2.56
C LYS A 139 5.16 20.07 1.96
N PRO A 140 6.27 20.30 2.71
CA PRO A 140 7.48 20.91 2.13
C PRO A 140 8.15 20.08 1.02
N TYR A 141 7.84 18.79 0.94
CA TYR A 141 8.35 17.88 -0.10
C TYR A 141 7.37 17.71 -1.25
N ILE A 142 6.06 17.65 -0.94
CA ILE A 142 5.02 17.42 -1.95
C ILE A 142 4.71 18.71 -2.72
N GLU A 143 4.73 19.85 -2.04
CA GLU A 143 4.37 21.17 -2.59
C GLU A 143 5.63 21.96 -3.07
N ASP A 144 6.75 21.28 -3.30
CA ASP A 144 8.04 21.89 -3.67
C ASP A 144 8.16 22.29 -5.17
N GLY A 145 7.11 22.03 -5.95
CA GLY A 145 7.09 22.30 -7.40
C GLY A 145 7.88 21.31 -8.26
N LYS A 146 8.48 20.26 -7.64
CA LYS A 146 9.23 19.20 -8.34
C LYS A 146 8.54 17.84 -8.23
N THR A 147 7.91 17.55 -7.10
CA THR A 147 7.13 16.33 -6.87
C THR A 147 5.91 16.30 -7.79
N VAL A 148 5.75 15.19 -8.49
CA VAL A 148 4.59 14.96 -9.37
C VAL A 148 3.45 14.39 -8.52
N VAL A 149 2.39 15.18 -8.34
CA VAL A 149 1.15 14.68 -7.76
C VAL A 149 0.27 14.24 -8.92
N THR A 150 0.01 12.93 -9.00
CA THR A 150 -0.81 12.36 -10.07
C THR A 150 -2.30 12.68 -9.86
N SER A 151 -3.12 12.43 -10.88
CA SER A 151 -4.59 12.40 -10.66
C SER A 151 -4.92 11.33 -9.62
N PRO A 152 -6.01 11.50 -8.85
CA PRO A 152 -6.32 10.58 -7.77
C PRO A 152 -6.79 9.23 -8.29
N HIS A 153 -6.34 8.15 -7.65
CA HIS A 153 -7.00 6.87 -7.80
C HIS A 153 -8.31 6.83 -6.99
N LYS A 154 -9.22 5.93 -7.34
CA LYS A 154 -10.59 5.89 -6.80
C LYS A 154 -10.88 4.62 -5.99
N LEU A 155 -10.09 3.59 -6.18
CA LEU A 155 -10.10 2.36 -5.40
C LEU A 155 -8.70 2.14 -4.84
N TYR A 156 -7.97 1.14 -5.31
CA TYR A 156 -6.70 0.77 -4.69
C TYR A 156 -5.50 0.97 -5.61
N GLY A 157 -5.61 0.64 -6.88
CA GLY A 157 -4.51 0.65 -7.82
C GLY A 157 -4.45 1.92 -8.68
N PRO A 158 -3.36 2.08 -9.45
CA PRO A 158 -3.15 3.24 -10.30
C PRO A 158 -3.89 3.17 -11.64
N GLU A 159 -4.72 2.16 -11.88
CA GLU A 159 -5.44 1.95 -13.15
C GLU A 159 -6.43 3.09 -13.46
N THR A 160 -6.88 3.80 -12.42
CA THR A 160 -7.81 4.92 -12.52
C THR A 160 -7.12 6.28 -12.51
N ASN A 161 -5.78 6.33 -12.49
CA ASN A 161 -5.01 7.57 -12.51
C ASN A 161 -3.94 7.58 -13.61
N ASP A 162 -3.11 8.61 -13.64
CA ASP A 162 -2.09 8.79 -14.68
C ASP A 162 -0.66 8.47 -14.20
N LEU A 163 -0.49 7.73 -13.09
CA LEU A 163 0.83 7.43 -12.53
C LEU A 163 1.76 6.75 -13.53
N VAL A 164 1.29 5.68 -14.18
CA VAL A 164 2.10 4.93 -15.16
C VAL A 164 2.53 5.83 -16.32
N LEU A 165 1.61 6.67 -16.83
CA LEU A 165 1.93 7.63 -17.87
C LEU A 165 3.02 8.62 -17.42
N GLN A 166 2.91 9.17 -16.22
CA GLN A 166 3.86 10.15 -15.70
C GLN A 166 5.25 9.54 -15.47
N LEU A 167 5.31 8.32 -14.95
CA LEU A 167 6.57 7.56 -14.82
C LEU A 167 7.22 7.34 -16.19
N ARG A 168 6.48 6.81 -17.17
CA ARG A 168 6.98 6.53 -18.52
C ARG A 168 7.45 7.79 -19.25
N LYS A 169 6.77 8.92 -19.09
CA LYS A 169 7.19 10.21 -19.67
C LYS A 169 8.55 10.67 -19.19
N GLN A 170 8.98 10.25 -18.00
CA GLN A 170 10.30 10.57 -17.44
C GLN A 170 11.33 9.45 -17.64
N GLY A 171 10.99 8.39 -18.40
CA GLY A 171 11.91 7.27 -18.64
C GLY A 171 12.07 6.33 -17.44
N ILE A 172 11.18 6.43 -16.44
CA ILE A 172 11.24 5.61 -15.23
C ILE A 172 10.70 4.21 -15.52
N ASP A 173 11.42 3.20 -15.09
CA ASP A 173 11.02 1.79 -15.11
C ASP A 173 11.35 1.04 -13.80
N LYS A 174 11.94 1.74 -12.81
CA LYS A 174 12.23 1.25 -11.47
C LYS A 174 11.50 2.10 -10.45
N VAL A 175 10.80 1.47 -9.53
CA VAL A 175 9.97 2.15 -8.54
C VAL A 175 10.33 1.68 -7.13
N ILE A 176 10.67 2.63 -6.26
CA ILE A 176 10.72 2.45 -4.81
C ILE A 176 9.37 2.89 -4.27
N LEU A 177 8.58 1.94 -3.79
CA LEU A 177 7.18 2.16 -3.41
C LEU A 177 7.02 2.17 -1.90
N ALA A 178 6.27 3.14 -1.39
CA ALA A 178 5.89 3.26 0.02
C ALA A 178 4.52 3.93 0.15
N GLY A 179 4.02 4.06 1.37
CA GLY A 179 2.75 4.75 1.66
C GLY A 179 1.68 3.85 2.26
N MET A 180 0.43 4.18 2.06
CA MET A 180 -0.71 3.52 2.70
C MET A 180 -1.69 2.95 1.65
N SER A 181 -2.43 1.91 1.95
CA SER A 181 -2.23 0.94 3.02
C SER A 181 -1.53 -0.30 2.46
N ALA A 182 -0.69 -0.95 3.26
CA ALA A 182 0.16 -2.06 2.81
C ALA A 182 -0.59 -3.13 2.02
N ASN A 183 -1.72 -3.59 2.53
CA ASN A 183 -2.56 -4.65 1.94
C ASN A 183 -3.67 -4.14 0.99
N LEU A 184 -3.65 -2.87 0.64
CA LEU A 184 -4.64 -2.24 -0.25
C LEU A 184 -3.93 -1.42 -1.34
N CYS A 185 -3.87 -0.10 -1.19
CA CYS A 185 -3.35 0.76 -2.25
C CYS A 185 -1.87 0.50 -2.56
N THR A 186 -1.02 0.29 -1.55
CA THR A 186 0.41 -0.02 -1.78
C THR A 186 0.57 -1.35 -2.51
N GLU A 187 -0.12 -2.41 -2.07
CA GLU A 187 -0.08 -3.71 -2.75
C GLU A 187 -0.64 -3.64 -4.17
N SER A 188 -1.78 -2.96 -4.36
CA SER A 188 -2.39 -2.83 -5.68
C SER A 188 -1.49 -2.05 -6.65
N HIS A 189 -0.84 -0.98 -6.18
CA HIS A 189 0.16 -0.26 -6.98
C HIS A 189 1.35 -1.14 -7.32
N MET A 190 1.87 -1.92 -6.36
CA MET A 190 2.97 -2.86 -6.61
C MET A 190 2.60 -3.84 -7.72
N ARG A 191 1.45 -4.52 -7.60
CA ARG A 191 1.00 -5.54 -8.55
C ARG A 191 0.81 -4.95 -9.95
N GLU A 192 0.10 -3.84 -10.07
CA GLU A 192 -0.16 -3.19 -11.35
C GLU A 192 1.14 -2.67 -11.99
N LEU A 193 2.05 -2.06 -11.22
CA LEU A 193 3.33 -1.61 -11.76
C LEU A 193 4.18 -2.78 -12.28
N ILE A 194 4.19 -3.93 -11.59
CA ILE A 194 4.86 -5.15 -12.07
C ILE A 194 4.23 -5.63 -13.38
N GLU A 195 2.90 -5.70 -13.47
CA GLU A 195 2.19 -6.08 -14.69
C GLU A 195 2.43 -5.10 -15.86
N GLN A 196 2.70 -3.82 -15.56
CA GLN A 196 3.10 -2.81 -16.53
C GLN A 196 4.60 -2.83 -16.87
N GLY A 197 5.37 -3.80 -16.34
CA GLY A 197 6.78 -4.03 -16.64
C GLY A 197 7.74 -3.10 -15.91
N PHE A 198 7.39 -2.61 -14.73
CA PHE A 198 8.32 -1.92 -13.84
C PHE A 198 9.01 -2.92 -12.91
N GLU A 199 10.27 -2.63 -12.56
CA GLU A 199 10.93 -3.23 -11.41
C GLU A 199 10.48 -2.48 -10.15
N VAL A 200 9.93 -3.20 -9.15
CA VAL A 200 9.34 -2.56 -7.97
C VAL A 200 9.96 -3.10 -6.70
N ALA A 201 10.42 -2.20 -5.83
CA ALA A 201 10.84 -2.50 -4.46
C ALA A 201 9.90 -1.80 -3.47
N VAL A 202 9.27 -2.54 -2.58
CA VAL A 202 8.42 -1.98 -1.51
C VAL A 202 9.26 -1.77 -0.25
N VAL A 203 9.19 -0.56 0.32
CA VAL A 203 9.84 -0.22 1.59
C VAL A 203 8.91 -0.63 2.73
N THR A 204 9.13 -1.81 3.28
CA THR A 204 8.20 -2.46 4.21
C THR A 204 7.98 -1.70 5.51
N ASP A 205 8.97 -0.98 6.02
CA ASP A 205 8.85 -0.13 7.22
C ASP A 205 8.33 1.30 6.92
N ALA A 206 8.14 1.63 5.63
CA ALA A 206 7.48 2.87 5.19
C ALA A 206 6.03 2.63 4.72
N THR A 207 5.42 1.56 5.16
CA THR A 207 4.00 1.24 4.96
C THR A 207 3.39 0.68 6.24
N ALA A 208 2.07 0.67 6.31
CA ALA A 208 1.30 0.13 7.43
C ALA A 208 -0.09 -0.28 6.95
N ALA A 209 -0.84 -0.99 7.78
CA ALA A 209 -2.21 -1.37 7.44
C ALA A 209 -3.12 -1.43 8.66
N ALA A 210 -4.41 -1.67 8.42
CA ALA A 210 -5.39 -1.85 9.46
C ALA A 210 -5.15 -3.14 10.24
N GLN A 211 -5.33 -3.05 11.56
CA GLN A 211 -5.44 -4.18 12.47
C GLN A 211 -6.87 -4.24 12.98
N VAL A 212 -7.57 -5.30 12.68
CA VAL A 212 -8.95 -5.55 13.05
C VAL A 212 -9.09 -6.92 13.71
N LEU A 213 -10.27 -7.26 14.21
CA LEU A 213 -10.48 -8.56 14.86
C LEU A 213 -10.24 -9.74 13.93
N GLU A 214 -10.49 -9.56 12.64
CA GLU A 214 -10.36 -10.57 11.60
C GLU A 214 -8.91 -10.81 11.17
N GLY A 215 -7.99 -9.88 11.48
CA GLY A 215 -6.57 -10.03 11.14
C GLY A 215 -5.75 -8.74 11.12
N ASP A 216 -4.49 -8.92 10.79
CA ASP A 216 -3.50 -7.86 10.61
C ASP A 216 -3.17 -7.72 9.12
N GLY A 217 -3.60 -6.61 8.52
CA GLY A 217 -3.38 -6.36 7.10
C GLY A 217 -1.92 -6.14 6.73
N TYR A 218 -1.09 -5.66 7.66
CA TYR A 218 0.33 -5.50 7.42
C TYR A 218 1.05 -6.86 7.37
N GLU A 219 0.79 -7.73 8.35
CA GLU A 219 1.38 -9.08 8.35
C GLU A 219 0.92 -9.90 7.11
N ALA A 220 -0.32 -9.68 6.65
CA ALA A 220 -0.80 -10.31 5.43
C ALA A 220 -0.07 -9.79 4.17
N ALA A 221 0.22 -8.50 4.10
CA ALA A 221 0.87 -7.89 2.94
C ALA A 221 2.36 -8.26 2.81
N VAL A 222 3.10 -8.34 3.92
CA VAL A 222 4.56 -8.58 3.88
C VAL A 222 4.96 -10.03 3.57
N VAL A 223 4.01 -10.95 3.45
CA VAL A 223 4.25 -12.33 3.01
C VAL A 223 4.04 -12.52 1.50
N ASN A 224 3.61 -11.48 0.79
CA ASN A 224 3.45 -11.43 -0.65
C ASN A 224 4.70 -10.84 -1.32
#